data_d690f8eefe545718cfd56d82f55b1e75
#
_entry.id   d690f8eefe545718cfd56d82f55b1e75
#
_cell.length_a   1.000
_cell.length_b   1.000
_cell.length_c   1.000
_cell.angle_alpha   90.00
_cell.angle_beta   90.00
_cell.angle_gamma   90.00
#
_symmetry.space_group_name_H-M   'P 1'
#
loop_
_entity.id
_entity.type
_entity.pdbx_description
1 polymer ?
#
loop_
_entity_poly.entity_id
_entity_poly.type
_entity_poly.pdbx_seq_one_letter_code
_entity_poly.pdbx_strand_id
1 'polypeptide(L)'
;QEEVVAEVNRYHQVPEKLIAADKASLFKIRETGESKVLLAPYAAAQVYMAAISNRGEKFDPNIYPVATLYNEYFGGGMNSIVFQELREARGLAYSASAGLGEPSRLDKPYIYSTFIATQNDKMGDALTAFDEVINHMPESEAAFNLAKEALIARLRTDRITGAGIFDAYQEAKDLGLDSDRRKMLF
;
A
#
# COMPACT_ATOMS: atom_id res chain seq x y z
N GLN A 1 -27.51 7.21 -21.04
CA GLN A 1 -27.50 5.83 -20.50
C GLN A 1 -28.04 4.83 -21.51
N GLU A 2 -29.19 5.11 -22.15
CA GLU A 2 -29.82 4.21 -23.10
C GLU A 2 -28.97 3.89 -24.33
N GLU A 3 -28.27 4.88 -24.88
CA GLU A 3 -27.32 4.68 -25.99
C GLU A 3 -26.15 3.74 -25.60
N VAL A 4 -25.62 3.90 -24.42
CA VAL A 4 -24.54 3.02 -23.93
C VAL A 4 -25.03 1.60 -23.75
N VAL A 5 -26.21 1.42 -23.16
CA VAL A 5 -26.83 0.09 -22.99
C VAL A 5 -27.12 -0.55 -24.35
N ALA A 6 -27.63 0.22 -25.31
CA ALA A 6 -27.88 -0.28 -26.65
C ALA A 6 -26.59 -0.74 -27.35
N GLU A 7 -25.51 0.03 -27.23
CA GLU A 7 -24.22 -0.31 -27.82
C GLU A 7 -23.58 -1.51 -27.15
N VAL A 8 -23.63 -1.63 -25.81
CA VAL A 8 -23.19 -2.83 -25.09
C VAL A 8 -23.96 -4.06 -25.53
N ASN A 9 -25.27 -3.99 -25.61
CA ASN A 9 -26.13 -5.11 -26.04
C ASN A 9 -25.89 -5.52 -27.49
N ARG A 10 -25.40 -4.62 -28.34
CA ARG A 10 -25.07 -4.92 -29.75
C ARG A 10 -23.86 -5.85 -29.87
N TYR A 11 -22.89 -5.71 -28.98
CA TYR A 11 -21.62 -6.44 -29.05
C TYR A 11 -21.47 -7.52 -27.97
N HIS A 12 -22.25 -7.47 -26.90
CA HIS A 12 -22.20 -8.40 -25.80
C HIS A 12 -23.40 -9.36 -25.80
N GLN A 13 -23.15 -10.60 -26.12
CA GLN A 13 -24.15 -11.68 -26.02
C GLN A 13 -24.11 -12.27 -24.62
N VAL A 14 -25.14 -11.99 -23.83
CA VAL A 14 -25.30 -12.61 -22.50
C VAL A 14 -25.89 -14.00 -22.71
N PRO A 15 -25.26 -15.07 -22.18
CA PRO A 15 -25.84 -16.42 -22.25
C PRO A 15 -27.14 -16.49 -21.43
N GLU A 16 -28.09 -17.30 -21.87
CA GLU A 16 -29.39 -17.49 -21.17
C GLU A 16 -29.21 -17.94 -19.71
N LYS A 17 -28.12 -18.66 -19.42
CA LYS A 17 -27.77 -19.09 -18.07
C LYS A 17 -26.36 -18.66 -17.73
N LEU A 18 -26.21 -17.79 -16.73
CA LEU A 18 -24.91 -17.43 -16.18
C LEU A 18 -24.34 -18.62 -15.40
N ILE A 19 -23.08 -18.93 -15.69
CA ILE A 19 -22.32 -19.90 -14.88
C ILE A 19 -21.83 -19.16 -13.64
N ALA A 20 -22.15 -19.68 -12.45
CA ALA A 20 -21.63 -19.13 -11.21
C ALA A 20 -20.10 -19.25 -11.19
N ALA A 21 -19.43 -18.19 -10.74
CA ALA A 21 -17.98 -18.22 -10.55
C ALA A 21 -17.60 -19.33 -9.58
N ASP A 22 -16.53 -20.07 -9.89
CA ASP A 22 -16.00 -21.09 -9.01
C ASP A 22 -15.48 -20.47 -7.70
N LYS A 23 -16.01 -20.95 -6.57
CA LYS A 23 -15.58 -20.51 -5.24
C LYS A 23 -14.18 -21.00 -4.85
N ALA A 24 -13.64 -21.97 -5.57
CA ALA A 24 -12.33 -22.57 -5.27
C ALA A 24 -11.13 -21.65 -5.54
N SER A 25 -11.33 -20.59 -6.31
CA SER A 25 -10.25 -19.66 -6.71
C SER A 25 -10.01 -18.49 -5.75
N LEU A 26 -10.64 -18.46 -4.57
CA LEU A 26 -10.41 -17.40 -3.60
C LEU A 26 -9.00 -17.49 -2.99
N PHE A 27 -8.17 -16.52 -3.32
CA PHE A 27 -6.84 -16.39 -2.76
C PHE A 27 -6.90 -16.13 -1.24
N LYS A 28 -6.21 -16.97 -0.47
CA LYS A 28 -6.08 -16.81 0.98
C LYS A 28 -4.72 -16.24 1.31
N ILE A 29 -4.70 -15.07 1.93
CA ILE A 29 -3.48 -14.47 2.48
C ILE A 29 -3.09 -15.29 3.72
N ARG A 30 -1.83 -15.77 3.75
CA ARG A 30 -1.28 -16.51 4.89
C ARG A 30 -0.51 -15.54 5.80
N GLU A 31 -0.57 -15.78 7.09
CA GLU A 31 0.27 -15.09 8.06
C GLU A 31 1.75 -15.49 7.87
N THR A 32 2.64 -14.55 8.17
CA THR A 32 4.08 -14.78 8.11
C THR A 32 4.50 -15.56 9.38
N GLY A 33 4.68 -16.86 9.24
CA GLY A 33 5.07 -17.75 10.35
C GLY A 33 6.58 -17.83 10.56
N GLU A 34 7.35 -17.70 9.49
CA GLU A 34 8.82 -17.78 9.51
C GLU A 34 9.43 -16.86 8.45
N SER A 35 10.65 -16.40 8.70
CA SER A 35 11.40 -15.62 7.72
C SER A 35 11.89 -16.51 6.59
N LYS A 36 11.60 -16.13 5.34
CA LYS A 36 12.05 -16.81 4.12
C LYS A 36 12.67 -15.81 3.17
N VAL A 37 13.84 -16.15 2.65
CA VAL A 37 14.49 -15.40 1.57
C VAL A 37 14.36 -16.20 0.30
N LEU A 38 13.73 -15.61 -0.71
CA LEU A 38 13.61 -16.19 -2.05
C LEU A 38 14.51 -15.41 -3.00
N LEU A 39 15.44 -16.08 -3.63
CA LEU A 39 16.36 -15.49 -4.60
C LEU A 39 15.99 -15.92 -6.01
N ALA A 40 15.73 -14.95 -6.88
CA ALA A 40 15.54 -15.16 -8.31
C ALA A 40 16.71 -14.53 -9.07
N PRO A 41 17.67 -15.34 -9.57
CA PRO A 41 18.79 -14.84 -10.34
C PRO A 41 18.32 -14.18 -11.65
N TYR A 42 18.79 -12.96 -11.89
CA TYR A 42 18.50 -12.23 -13.11
C TYR A 42 19.75 -11.43 -13.54
N ALA A 43 20.11 -11.51 -14.81
CA ALA A 43 21.28 -10.82 -15.36
C ALA A 43 20.97 -9.34 -15.61
N ALA A 44 21.03 -8.53 -14.57
CA ALA A 44 20.82 -7.08 -14.62
C ALA A 44 21.85 -6.35 -13.77
N ALA A 45 22.08 -5.07 -14.07
CA ALA A 45 22.95 -4.19 -13.29
C ALA A 45 22.32 -3.73 -11.96
N GLN A 46 21.00 -3.87 -11.85
CA GLN A 46 20.22 -3.51 -10.66
C GLN A 46 19.64 -4.77 -10.02
N VAL A 47 19.50 -4.71 -8.71
CA VAL A 47 18.82 -5.72 -7.90
C VAL A 47 17.65 -5.09 -7.17
N TYR A 48 16.59 -5.84 -7.06
CA TYR A 48 15.37 -5.46 -6.33
C TYR A 48 15.21 -6.37 -5.11
N MET A 49 14.93 -5.77 -3.97
CA MET A 49 14.46 -6.46 -2.78
C MET A 49 13.03 -6.03 -2.52
N ALA A 50 12.14 -7.00 -2.38
CA ALA A 50 10.80 -6.79 -1.88
C ALA A 50 10.58 -7.72 -0.68
N ALA A 51 10.11 -7.18 0.43
CA ALA A 51 9.75 -7.99 1.58
C ALA A 51 8.31 -7.67 2.00
N ILE A 52 7.62 -8.69 2.48
CA ILE A 52 6.27 -8.58 3.03
C ILE A 52 6.20 -9.29 4.38
N SER A 53 5.42 -8.73 5.29
CA SER A 53 5.11 -9.33 6.59
C SER A 53 3.64 -9.11 6.92
N ASN A 54 3.01 -10.13 7.49
CA ASN A 54 1.62 -10.13 7.86
C ASN A 54 1.45 -10.94 9.16
N ARG A 55 0.87 -10.31 10.17
CA ARG A 55 0.60 -10.91 11.49
C ARG A 55 -0.87 -11.23 11.73
N GLY A 56 -1.70 -11.19 10.68
CA GLY A 56 -3.11 -11.46 10.78
C GLY A 56 -3.97 -10.31 11.32
N GLU A 57 -3.39 -9.17 11.64
CA GLU A 57 -4.09 -7.99 12.16
C GLU A 57 -5.09 -7.48 11.12
N LYS A 58 -6.36 -7.33 11.54
CA LYS A 58 -7.46 -6.91 10.68
C LYS A 58 -7.64 -5.40 10.72
N PHE A 59 -8.50 -4.90 9.83
CA PHE A 59 -8.87 -3.49 9.83
C PHE A 59 -9.41 -3.07 11.21
N ASP A 60 -8.84 -1.99 11.74
CA ASP A 60 -9.26 -1.32 12.96
C ASP A 60 -9.37 0.20 12.68
N PRO A 61 -10.57 0.80 12.84
CA PRO A 61 -10.76 2.24 12.66
C PRO A 61 -9.85 3.11 13.53
N ASN A 62 -9.39 2.61 14.69
CA ASN A 62 -8.50 3.35 15.57
C ASN A 62 -7.03 3.32 15.08
N ILE A 63 -6.65 2.25 14.38
CA ILE A 63 -5.30 2.12 13.82
C ILE A 63 -5.19 2.88 12.50
N TYR A 64 -6.27 2.99 11.73
CA TYR A 64 -6.27 3.55 10.39
C TYR A 64 -5.63 4.97 10.31
N PRO A 65 -5.98 5.96 11.17
CA PRO A 65 -5.36 7.28 11.11
C PRO A 65 -3.85 7.24 11.40
N VAL A 66 -3.46 6.42 12.38
CA VAL A 66 -2.05 6.27 12.77
C VAL A 66 -1.25 5.61 11.65
N ALA A 67 -1.78 4.54 11.05
CA ALA A 67 -1.17 3.86 9.91
C ALA A 67 -1.00 4.78 8.70
N THR A 68 -2.02 5.57 8.40
CA THR A 68 -1.98 6.53 7.28
C THR A 68 -0.91 7.59 7.50
N LEU A 69 -0.82 8.17 8.70
CA LEU A 69 0.23 9.16 9.02
C LEU A 69 1.61 8.52 9.08
N TYR A 70 1.73 7.33 9.65
CA TYR A 70 2.98 6.56 9.64
C TYR A 70 3.49 6.32 8.21
N ASN A 71 2.62 5.90 7.32
CA ASN A 71 2.99 5.67 5.93
C ASN A 71 3.52 6.95 5.26
N GLU A 72 2.86 8.09 5.48
CA GLU A 72 3.30 9.39 4.94
C GLU A 72 4.66 9.80 5.50
N TYR A 73 4.87 9.64 6.81
CA TYR A 73 6.09 10.00 7.51
C TYR A 73 7.25 9.05 7.18
N PHE A 74 7.01 7.73 7.28
CA PHE A 74 8.08 6.75 7.29
C PHE A 74 8.55 6.34 5.90
N GLY A 75 7.64 5.95 4.99
CA GLY A 75 8.09 5.32 3.76
C GLY A 75 7.27 5.59 2.50
N GLY A 76 6.28 6.47 2.55
CA GLY A 76 5.30 6.65 1.48
C GLY A 76 5.64 7.68 0.40
N GLY A 77 6.72 8.42 0.49
CA GLY A 77 7.03 9.45 -0.49
C GLY A 77 8.47 9.95 -0.44
N MET A 78 8.81 10.92 -1.29
CA MET A 78 10.16 11.49 -1.37
C MET A 78 10.61 12.22 -0.10
N ASN A 79 9.69 12.68 0.73
CA ASN A 79 9.98 13.33 2.00
C ASN A 79 10.00 12.36 3.19
N SER A 80 9.73 11.07 2.93
CA SER A 80 9.69 10.05 3.98
C SER A 80 11.08 9.71 4.52
N ILE A 81 11.14 9.26 5.76
CA ILE A 81 12.39 8.88 6.45
C ILE A 81 13.16 7.85 5.62
N VAL A 82 12.52 6.79 5.15
CA VAL A 82 13.18 5.74 4.36
C VAL A 82 13.82 6.30 3.09
N PHE A 83 13.12 7.17 2.37
CA PHE A 83 13.64 7.74 1.14
C PHE A 83 14.80 8.69 1.43
N GLN A 84 14.67 9.58 2.41
CA GLN A 84 15.71 10.54 2.77
C GLN A 84 16.97 9.84 3.27
N GLU A 85 16.85 8.82 4.11
CA GLU A 85 17.99 8.09 4.65
C GLU A 85 18.71 7.23 3.61
N LEU A 86 17.96 6.45 2.82
CA LEU A 86 18.58 5.48 1.90
C LEU A 86 19.01 6.09 0.57
N ARG A 87 18.23 7.04 0.04
CA ARG A 87 18.53 7.64 -1.25
C ARG A 87 19.30 8.94 -1.12
N GLU A 88 18.77 9.91 -0.39
CA GLU A 88 19.32 11.27 -0.39
C GLU A 88 20.59 11.37 0.48
N ALA A 89 20.56 10.85 1.70
CA ALA A 89 21.69 10.97 2.62
C ALA A 89 22.82 9.99 2.32
N ARG A 90 22.50 8.73 1.99
CA ARG A 90 23.50 7.67 1.84
C ARG A 90 23.75 7.25 0.38
N GLY A 91 22.92 7.64 -0.57
CA GLY A 91 23.06 7.27 -1.98
C GLY A 91 23.06 5.78 -2.24
N LEU A 92 22.41 5.00 -1.37
CA LEU A 92 22.41 3.53 -1.39
C LEU A 92 21.30 2.95 -2.25
N ALA A 93 20.24 3.68 -2.52
CA ALA A 93 19.11 3.18 -3.29
C ALA A 93 18.64 4.17 -4.34
N TYR A 94 18.24 3.67 -5.51
CA TYR A 94 17.52 4.47 -6.50
C TYR A 94 16.07 4.71 -6.06
N SER A 95 15.46 3.68 -5.49
CA SER A 95 14.12 3.75 -4.90
C SER A 95 14.09 2.93 -3.62
N ALA A 96 13.48 3.47 -2.58
CA ALA A 96 13.24 2.78 -1.33
C ALA A 96 11.89 3.21 -0.78
N SER A 97 11.14 2.27 -0.27
CA SER A 97 9.85 2.52 0.37
C SER A 97 9.53 1.48 1.42
N ALA A 98 8.71 1.86 2.38
CA ALA A 98 8.14 0.96 3.37
C ALA A 98 6.75 1.45 3.76
N GLY A 99 5.88 0.54 4.17
CA GLY A 99 4.56 0.97 4.61
C GLY A 99 3.67 -0.18 5.05
N LEU A 100 2.67 0.18 5.82
CA LEU A 100 1.61 -0.71 6.25
C LEU A 100 0.45 -0.61 5.26
N GLY A 101 0.33 -1.62 4.39
CA GLY A 101 -0.75 -1.73 3.42
C GLY A 101 -2.08 -2.02 4.11
N GLU A 102 -3.05 -1.16 3.87
CA GLU A 102 -4.36 -1.23 4.50
C GLU A 102 -5.20 -2.38 3.93
N PRO A 103 -5.96 -3.09 4.77
CA PRO A 103 -6.88 -4.11 4.28
C PRO A 103 -8.00 -3.47 3.45
N SER A 104 -8.34 -4.09 2.34
CA SER A 104 -9.48 -3.68 1.50
C SER A 104 -10.83 -4.22 1.97
N ARG A 105 -10.84 -5.13 2.96
CA ARG A 105 -12.01 -5.81 3.50
C ARG A 105 -11.75 -6.26 4.93
N LEU A 106 -12.80 -6.42 5.74
CA LEU A 106 -12.71 -6.87 7.13
C LEU A 106 -12.01 -8.23 7.31
N ASP A 107 -12.09 -9.12 6.33
CA ASP A 107 -11.47 -10.45 6.38
C ASP A 107 -9.98 -10.43 5.98
N LYS A 108 -9.48 -9.33 5.44
CA LYS A 108 -8.07 -9.18 5.03
C LYS A 108 -7.21 -8.58 6.13
N PRO A 109 -5.94 -8.97 6.22
CA PRO A 109 -5.01 -8.39 7.18
C PRO A 109 -4.35 -7.13 6.65
N TYR A 110 -3.76 -6.33 7.56
CA TYR A 110 -2.69 -5.40 7.22
C TYR A 110 -1.47 -6.17 6.71
N ILE A 111 -0.80 -5.62 5.71
CA ILE A 111 0.45 -6.19 5.17
C ILE A 111 1.52 -5.12 5.21
N TYR A 112 2.56 -5.34 6.02
CA TYR A 112 3.74 -4.50 5.96
C TYR A 112 4.58 -4.90 4.75
N SER A 113 4.90 -3.94 3.90
CA SER A 113 5.70 -4.16 2.71
C SER A 113 6.86 -3.19 2.64
N THR A 114 7.97 -3.67 2.09
CA THR A 114 9.17 -2.88 1.86
C THR A 114 9.71 -3.14 0.48
N PHE A 115 10.34 -2.13 -0.10
CA PHE A 115 10.96 -2.24 -1.41
C PHE A 115 12.27 -1.45 -1.45
N ILE A 116 13.30 -2.04 -2.03
CA ILE A 116 14.56 -1.38 -2.33
C ILE A 116 14.99 -1.75 -3.76
N ALA A 117 15.35 -0.73 -4.55
CA ALA A 117 15.99 -0.88 -5.84
C ALA A 117 17.37 -0.24 -5.77
N THR A 118 18.42 -1.02 -6.02
CA THR A 118 19.82 -0.56 -5.91
C THR A 118 20.73 -1.25 -6.91
N GLN A 119 22.00 -0.87 -6.94
CA GLN A 119 23.03 -1.58 -7.68
C GLN A 119 23.41 -2.89 -6.97
N ASN A 120 23.86 -3.88 -7.74
CA ASN A 120 24.18 -5.21 -7.20
C ASN A 120 25.23 -5.16 -6.08
N ASP A 121 26.24 -4.31 -6.22
CA ASP A 121 27.34 -4.13 -5.28
C ASP A 121 26.94 -3.35 -4.01
N LYS A 122 25.83 -2.62 -4.03
CA LYS A 122 25.33 -1.83 -2.90
C LYS A 122 24.22 -2.50 -2.09
N MET A 123 23.74 -3.66 -2.50
CA MET A 123 22.59 -4.31 -1.84
C MET A 123 22.88 -4.63 -0.36
N GLY A 124 24.09 -5.09 -0.04
CA GLY A 124 24.46 -5.37 1.35
C GLY A 124 24.38 -4.14 2.25
N ASP A 125 24.97 -3.03 1.80
CA ASP A 125 24.94 -1.76 2.51
C ASP A 125 23.52 -1.19 2.61
N ALA A 126 22.73 -1.30 1.53
CA ALA A 126 21.35 -0.86 1.51
C ALA A 126 20.47 -1.65 2.51
N LEU A 127 20.65 -2.96 2.61
CA LEU A 127 19.96 -3.80 3.59
C LEU A 127 20.34 -3.44 5.02
N THR A 128 21.63 -3.24 5.30
CA THR A 128 22.13 -2.85 6.62
C THR A 128 21.54 -1.48 7.02
N ALA A 129 21.61 -0.51 6.13
CA ALA A 129 21.06 0.82 6.39
C ALA A 129 19.53 0.79 6.58
N PHE A 130 18.84 -0.07 5.84
CA PHE A 130 17.40 -0.22 5.96
C PHE A 130 17.01 -0.86 7.31
N ASP A 131 17.75 -1.88 7.74
CA ASP A 131 17.58 -2.51 9.06
C ASP A 131 17.78 -1.51 10.20
N GLU A 132 18.81 -0.66 10.10
CA GLU A 132 19.04 0.44 11.04
C GLU A 132 17.83 1.39 11.10
N VAL A 133 17.30 1.82 9.96
CA VAL A 133 16.18 2.76 9.89
C VAL A 133 14.87 2.15 10.43
N ILE A 134 14.64 0.85 10.21
CA ILE A 134 13.45 0.16 10.76
C ILE A 134 13.56 -0.01 12.27
N ASN A 135 14.72 -0.46 12.77
CA ASN A 135 14.89 -0.76 14.19
C ASN A 135 15.14 0.49 15.05
N HIS A 136 15.67 1.55 14.45
CA HIS A 136 16.02 2.80 15.12
C HIS A 136 15.47 3.98 14.29
N MET A 137 14.16 3.98 14.07
CA MET A 137 13.50 5.00 13.26
C MET A 137 13.90 6.42 13.73
N PRO A 138 14.53 7.24 12.85
CA PRO A 138 14.87 8.60 13.21
C PRO A 138 13.65 9.41 13.62
N GLU A 139 13.74 10.10 14.74
CA GLU A 139 12.73 11.05 15.20
C GLU A 139 13.01 12.43 14.61
N SER A 140 12.10 12.93 13.80
CA SER A 140 12.19 14.25 13.19
C SER A 140 10.85 14.97 13.27
N GLU A 141 10.77 15.95 14.17
CA GLU A 141 9.58 16.78 14.31
C GLU A 141 9.25 17.53 13.01
N ALA A 142 10.28 18.01 12.31
CA ALA A 142 10.10 18.70 11.04
C ALA A 142 9.51 17.78 9.96
N ALA A 143 10.02 16.55 9.81
CA ALA A 143 9.50 15.57 8.87
C ALA A 143 8.08 15.11 9.25
N PHE A 144 7.80 14.96 10.54
CA PHE A 144 6.47 14.62 11.03
C PHE A 144 5.44 15.71 10.71
N ASN A 145 5.78 16.97 10.97
CA ASN A 145 4.90 18.09 10.66
C ASN A 145 4.66 18.22 9.16
N LEU A 146 5.70 18.02 8.34
CA LEU A 146 5.58 18.02 6.88
C LEU A 146 4.64 16.91 6.40
N ALA A 147 4.78 15.70 6.91
CA ALA A 147 3.92 14.57 6.58
C ALA A 147 2.45 14.83 6.97
N LYS A 148 2.24 15.36 8.17
CA LYS A 148 0.91 15.76 8.65
C LYS A 148 0.27 16.81 7.77
N GLU A 149 1.00 17.88 7.43
CA GLU A 149 0.51 18.96 6.56
C GLU A 149 0.21 18.45 5.16
N ALA A 150 1.05 17.59 4.58
CA ALA A 150 0.83 16.97 3.28
C ALA A 150 -0.45 16.11 3.27
N LEU A 151 -0.66 15.31 4.30
CA LEU A 151 -1.88 14.52 4.46
C LEU A 151 -3.13 15.40 4.55
N ILE A 152 -3.11 16.44 5.38
CA ILE A 152 -4.23 17.39 5.51
C ILE A 152 -4.49 18.12 4.19
N ALA A 153 -3.45 18.57 3.50
CA ALA A 153 -3.59 19.23 2.20
C ALA A 153 -4.24 18.30 1.16
N ARG A 154 -3.80 17.05 1.11
CA ARG A 154 -4.39 16.02 0.24
C ARG A 154 -5.88 15.82 0.57
N LEU A 155 -6.24 15.63 1.83
CA LEU A 155 -7.65 15.45 2.25
C LEU A 155 -8.53 16.64 1.90
N ARG A 156 -7.99 17.87 1.92
CA ARG A 156 -8.72 19.08 1.54
C ARG A 156 -8.93 19.22 0.04
N THR A 157 -8.04 18.69 -0.76
CA THR A 157 -8.05 18.84 -2.23
C THR A 157 -8.70 17.66 -2.94
N ASP A 158 -8.58 16.46 -2.41
CA ASP A 158 -9.12 15.26 -3.03
C ASP A 158 -10.64 15.31 -3.12
N ARG A 159 -11.15 15.00 -4.30
CA ARG A 159 -12.58 14.91 -4.58
C ARG A 159 -12.89 13.54 -5.16
N ILE A 160 -13.91 12.90 -4.61
CA ILE A 160 -14.47 11.69 -5.19
C ILE A 160 -15.55 12.10 -6.18
N THR A 161 -15.39 11.77 -7.45
CA THR A 161 -16.32 12.12 -8.52
C THR A 161 -16.58 10.94 -9.45
N GLY A 162 -17.69 10.96 -10.17
CA GLY A 162 -18.03 9.94 -11.17
C GLY A 162 -18.08 8.52 -10.58
N ALA A 163 -17.41 7.58 -11.23
CA ALA A 163 -17.36 6.18 -10.82
C ALA A 163 -16.71 5.99 -9.43
N GLY A 164 -15.77 6.86 -9.05
CA GLY A 164 -15.12 6.80 -7.75
C GLY A 164 -16.07 6.93 -6.56
N ILE A 165 -17.27 7.49 -6.75
CA ILE A 165 -18.30 7.53 -5.70
C ILE A 165 -18.79 6.11 -5.37
N PHE A 166 -18.99 5.29 -6.40
CA PHE A 166 -19.41 3.90 -6.21
C PHE A 166 -18.29 3.08 -5.55
N ASP A 167 -17.05 3.26 -6.00
CA ASP A 167 -15.89 2.54 -5.46
C ASP A 167 -15.69 2.89 -3.98
N ALA A 168 -15.74 4.17 -3.60
CA ALA A 168 -15.64 4.61 -2.22
C ALA A 168 -16.78 4.07 -1.32
N TYR A 169 -18.00 4.01 -1.86
CA TYR A 169 -19.13 3.42 -1.15
C TYR A 169 -18.93 1.92 -0.93
N GLN A 170 -18.49 1.20 -1.96
CA GLN A 170 -18.25 -0.24 -1.87
C GLN A 170 -17.11 -0.53 -0.89
N GLU A 171 -16.02 0.23 -0.94
CA GLU A 171 -14.91 0.12 -0.01
C GLU A 171 -15.34 0.35 1.44
N ALA A 172 -16.13 1.40 1.70
CA ALA A 172 -16.67 1.64 3.03
C ALA A 172 -17.49 0.44 3.53
N LYS A 173 -18.34 -0.12 2.69
CA LYS A 173 -19.12 -1.32 3.02
C LYS A 173 -18.26 -2.55 3.30
N ASP A 174 -17.24 -2.78 2.49
CA ASP A 174 -16.33 -3.92 2.64
C ASP A 174 -15.51 -3.83 3.94
N LEU A 175 -15.31 -2.60 4.45
CA LEU A 175 -14.69 -2.31 5.74
C LEU A 175 -15.68 -2.16 6.91
N GLY A 176 -16.99 -2.38 6.68
CA GLY A 176 -18.01 -2.26 7.70
C GLY A 176 -18.26 -0.83 8.19
N LEU A 177 -17.90 0.16 7.38
CA LEU A 177 -18.07 1.58 7.71
C LEU A 177 -19.41 2.10 7.18
N ASP A 178 -19.97 3.09 7.85
CA ASP A 178 -21.20 3.81 7.45
C ASP A 178 -20.94 5.05 6.60
N SER A 179 -19.67 5.43 6.46
CA SER A 179 -19.21 6.61 5.75
C SER A 179 -17.82 6.40 5.13
N ASP A 180 -17.40 7.33 4.27
CA ASP A 180 -16.06 7.37 3.71
C ASP A 180 -14.99 7.32 4.81
N ARG A 181 -14.05 6.38 4.68
CA ARG A 181 -12.96 6.19 5.66
C ARG A 181 -12.11 7.43 5.92
N ARG A 182 -12.02 8.36 4.95
CA ARG A 182 -11.29 9.62 5.13
C ARG A 182 -11.85 10.49 6.26
N LYS A 183 -13.11 10.29 6.66
CA LYS A 183 -13.70 10.96 7.81
C LYS A 183 -12.97 10.66 9.12
N MET A 184 -12.32 9.51 9.22
CA MET A 184 -11.52 9.13 10.39
C MET A 184 -10.18 9.87 10.48
N LEU A 185 -9.75 10.54 9.42
CA LEU A 185 -8.49 11.28 9.35
C LEU A 185 -8.64 12.77 9.77
N PHE A 186 -9.86 13.22 10.00
CA PHE A 186 -10.19 14.55 10.49
C PHE A 186 -10.43 14.51 11.99
#